data_b4cde52c96ac6f75c4f0cbd378e07437
#
_entry.id   b4cde52c96ac6f75c4f0cbd378e07437
#
_cell.length_a   1.000
_cell.length_b   1.000
_cell.length_c   1.000
_cell.angle_alpha   90.00
_cell.angle_beta   90.00
_cell.angle_gamma   90.00
#
_symmetry.space_group_name_H-M   'P 1'
#
loop_
_entity.id
_entity.type
_entity.pdbx_description
1 polymer ?
#
loop_
_entity_poly.entity_id
_entity_poly.type
_entity_poly.pdbx_seq_one_letter_code
_entity_poly.pdbx_strand_id
1 'polypeptide(L)'
;MARAHAVAAMADAMIAVALAGSVFFSIDPSAARWRVALYLVLTIAPFAVVTPFIGPLIDRARGGRRAMILFTVVGRAVLAWLMTRHLTGLLLFPEAFGFLILQKSYSVAKSALVPNLVRSEVALVHANAKMSLASALSSMVGAGIGGLALLGGANWPAWAAVGGFALAALYFLQVPKVAAEDEPVKERLELAARSIVLTARSMTFLRAAVGFVTFLLAFALRGGEEGLPLEGLGRAAGAATGFVRGQNVFGTPGAPPWHFALVMLAAGLGVLLGAKTVPLLRRRVVEEHIILRFLLLTFLGLLGASFLRNVWGAVLASGVTAVSASSAKLAFDSLVQRDAPDANYGRFFARYEARFQMSWAVGALLATVLPFPVYVGFGGVASLAAVSLLWYLLSLRGVRVRPTPVTSDRADGQLPLWDRQEDDPKN
;
A
#
# COMPACT_ATOMS: atom_id res chain seq x y z
N MET A 1 10.71 13.04 10.51
CA MET A 1 9.45 12.37 10.15
C MET A 1 9.67 11.18 9.20
N ALA A 2 10.42 11.29 8.09
CA ALA A 2 10.63 10.19 7.15
C ALA A 2 11.24 8.92 7.80
N ARG A 3 12.26 9.05 8.64
CA ARG A 3 12.87 7.93 9.39
C ARG A 3 11.85 7.21 10.28
N ALA A 4 11.06 7.96 11.04
CA ALA A 4 10.02 7.41 11.90
C ALA A 4 8.95 6.64 11.10
N HIS A 5 8.52 7.20 9.96
CA HIS A 5 7.59 6.54 9.05
C HIS A 5 8.16 5.25 8.43
N ALA A 6 9.43 5.27 8.03
CA ALA A 6 10.13 4.13 7.47
C ALA A 6 10.16 2.95 8.46
N VAL A 7 10.56 3.23 9.72
CA VAL A 7 10.59 2.20 10.78
C VAL A 7 9.19 1.68 11.12
N ALA A 8 8.17 2.56 11.16
CA ALA A 8 6.80 2.12 11.37
C ALA A 8 6.30 1.23 10.22
N ALA A 9 6.62 1.56 8.96
CA ALA A 9 6.26 0.75 7.80
C ALA A 9 6.99 -0.62 7.80
N MET A 10 8.23 -0.66 8.27
CA MET A 10 8.98 -1.91 8.49
C MET A 10 8.28 -2.80 9.52
N ALA A 11 7.87 -2.24 10.66
CA ALA A 11 7.15 -2.97 11.71
C ALA A 11 5.76 -3.43 11.24
N ASP A 12 5.03 -2.62 10.47
CA ASP A 12 3.76 -3.01 9.85
C ASP A 12 3.93 -4.25 8.94
N ALA A 13 5.01 -4.31 8.16
CA ALA A 13 5.32 -5.45 7.30
C ALA A 13 5.66 -6.72 8.12
N MET A 14 6.36 -6.60 9.23
CA MET A 14 6.63 -7.73 10.14
C MET A 14 5.33 -8.30 10.74
N ILE A 15 4.36 -7.45 11.13
CA ILE A 15 3.03 -7.91 11.58
C ILE A 15 2.28 -8.61 10.45
N ALA A 16 2.34 -8.08 9.21
CA ALA A 16 1.72 -8.74 8.07
C ALA A 16 2.29 -10.15 7.85
N VAL A 17 3.62 -10.34 8.02
CA VAL A 17 4.28 -11.65 7.96
C VAL A 17 3.83 -12.56 9.11
N ALA A 18 3.74 -12.05 10.34
CA ALA A 18 3.24 -12.81 11.50
C ALA A 18 1.81 -13.31 11.27
N LEU A 19 0.91 -12.44 10.81
CA LEU A 19 -0.47 -12.79 10.51
C LEU A 19 -0.58 -13.78 9.33
N ALA A 20 0.20 -13.57 8.27
CA ALA A 20 0.25 -14.51 7.16
C ALA A 20 0.75 -15.90 7.64
N GLY A 21 1.80 -15.94 8.45
CA GLY A 21 2.33 -17.17 9.02
C GLY A 21 1.30 -17.92 9.87
N SER A 22 0.60 -17.23 10.76
CA SER A 22 -0.34 -17.84 11.69
C SER A 22 -1.70 -18.20 11.08
N VAL A 23 -2.28 -17.30 10.28
CA VAL A 23 -3.67 -17.47 9.77
C VAL A 23 -3.69 -18.14 8.39
N PHE A 24 -2.74 -17.75 7.52
CA PHE A 24 -2.79 -18.21 6.13
C PHE A 24 -2.03 -19.52 5.92
N PHE A 25 -0.83 -19.67 6.47
CA PHE A 25 0.02 -20.83 6.20
C PHE A 25 -0.15 -22.01 7.17
N SER A 26 -0.72 -21.81 8.35
CA SER A 26 -0.86 -22.87 9.38
C SER A 26 -2.14 -23.69 9.25
N ILE A 27 -3.05 -23.34 8.31
CA ILE A 27 -4.39 -23.92 8.20
C ILE A 27 -4.56 -24.57 6.82
N ASP A 28 -5.39 -25.61 6.72
CA ASP A 28 -5.76 -26.23 5.44
C ASP A 28 -6.29 -25.21 4.43
N PRO A 29 -5.89 -25.28 3.13
CA PRO A 29 -6.30 -24.30 2.12
C PRO A 29 -7.80 -24.06 2.01
N SER A 30 -8.62 -25.09 2.10
CA SER A 30 -10.09 -24.98 2.02
C SER A 30 -10.67 -24.23 3.23
N ALA A 31 -10.20 -24.55 4.43
CA ALA A 31 -10.58 -23.86 5.67
C ALA A 31 -9.99 -22.43 5.75
N ALA A 32 -8.81 -22.20 5.12
CA ALA A 32 -8.19 -20.90 5.07
C ALA A 32 -9.00 -19.90 4.23
N ARG A 33 -9.64 -20.31 3.12
CA ARG A 33 -10.45 -19.40 2.29
C ARG A 33 -11.55 -18.72 3.11
N TRP A 34 -12.32 -19.48 3.90
CA TRP A 34 -13.37 -18.90 4.74
C TRP A 34 -12.84 -17.97 5.83
N ARG A 35 -11.76 -18.36 6.51
CA ARG A 35 -11.14 -17.50 7.54
C ARG A 35 -10.53 -16.25 6.95
N VAL A 36 -9.88 -16.33 5.80
CA VAL A 36 -9.36 -15.18 5.07
C VAL A 36 -10.50 -14.29 4.56
N ALA A 37 -11.59 -14.88 4.05
CA ALA A 37 -12.78 -14.11 3.67
C ALA A 37 -13.35 -13.34 4.86
N LEU A 38 -13.51 -13.99 6.02
CA LEU A 38 -13.95 -13.36 7.25
C LEU A 38 -13.00 -12.23 7.69
N TYR A 39 -11.68 -12.48 7.64
CA TYR A 39 -10.68 -11.46 7.94
C TYR A 39 -10.77 -10.26 6.98
N LEU A 40 -10.99 -10.49 5.69
CA LEU A 40 -11.17 -9.42 4.70
C LEU A 40 -12.45 -8.62 4.95
N VAL A 41 -13.56 -9.28 5.28
CA VAL A 41 -14.80 -8.60 5.70
C VAL A 41 -14.55 -7.76 6.96
N LEU A 42 -13.84 -8.33 7.94
CA LEU A 42 -13.46 -7.62 9.15
C LEU A 42 -12.52 -6.43 8.87
N THR A 43 -11.69 -6.50 7.83
CA THR A 43 -10.82 -5.40 7.38
C THR A 43 -11.62 -4.22 6.79
N ILE A 44 -12.83 -4.46 6.26
CA ILE A 44 -13.72 -3.43 5.75
C ILE A 44 -14.42 -2.69 6.90
N ALA A 45 -14.78 -3.39 7.96
CA ALA A 45 -15.54 -2.84 9.09
C ALA A 45 -14.88 -1.61 9.76
N PRO A 46 -13.54 -1.52 9.96
CA PRO A 46 -12.90 -0.31 10.49
C PRO A 46 -13.17 0.93 9.65
N PHE A 47 -13.23 0.79 8.33
CA PHE A 47 -13.50 1.93 7.45
C PHE A 47 -14.94 2.44 7.58
N ALA A 48 -15.89 1.55 7.77
CA ALA A 48 -17.27 1.93 8.02
C ALA A 48 -17.44 2.63 9.38
N VAL A 49 -16.72 2.15 10.40
CA VAL A 49 -16.81 2.68 11.77
C VAL A 49 -15.94 3.92 11.95
N VAL A 50 -14.69 3.88 11.51
CA VAL A 50 -13.68 4.92 11.82
C VAL A 50 -13.80 6.15 10.92
N THR A 51 -14.24 5.98 9.65
CA THR A 51 -14.35 7.11 8.70
C THR A 51 -15.23 8.25 9.20
N PRO A 52 -16.41 8.03 9.81
CA PRO A 52 -17.24 9.10 10.37
C PRO A 52 -16.58 9.85 11.55
N PHE A 53 -15.74 9.16 12.31
CA PHE A 53 -15.12 9.69 13.52
C PHE A 53 -13.75 10.33 13.28
N ILE A 54 -13.03 9.96 12.21
CA ILE A 54 -11.68 10.48 11.93
C ILE A 54 -11.71 12.00 11.71
N GLY A 55 -12.68 12.52 10.96
CA GLY A 55 -12.81 13.96 10.70
C GLY A 55 -12.91 14.77 12.02
N PRO A 56 -13.95 14.52 12.83
CA PRO A 56 -14.11 15.19 14.12
C PRO A 56 -12.94 14.98 15.09
N LEU A 57 -12.28 13.82 15.04
CA LEU A 57 -11.15 13.52 15.90
C LEU A 57 -9.90 14.32 15.52
N ILE A 58 -9.65 14.49 14.22
CA ILE A 58 -8.56 15.32 13.69
C ILE A 58 -8.83 16.81 14.01
N ASP A 59 -10.07 17.27 13.83
CA ASP A 59 -10.45 18.66 14.08
C ASP A 59 -10.38 19.04 15.55
N ARG A 60 -10.74 18.11 16.46
CA ARG A 60 -10.65 18.32 17.92
C ARG A 60 -9.21 18.23 18.45
N ALA A 61 -8.31 17.62 17.71
CA ALA A 61 -6.90 17.49 18.08
C ALA A 61 -6.10 18.78 17.83
N ARG A 62 -6.63 19.95 18.27
CA ARG A 62 -5.89 21.24 18.28
C ARG A 62 -4.55 21.05 18.99
N GLY A 63 -3.44 21.13 18.25
CA GLY A 63 -2.08 20.88 18.78
C GLY A 63 -1.71 19.41 18.97
N GLY A 64 -2.62 18.45 18.69
CA GLY A 64 -2.46 17.02 19.00
C GLY A 64 -2.12 16.11 17.84
N ARG A 65 -1.84 16.62 16.60
CA ARG A 65 -1.50 15.74 15.45
C ARG A 65 -0.30 14.83 15.75
N ARG A 66 0.71 15.36 16.44
CA ARG A 66 1.84 14.55 16.91
C ARG A 66 1.41 13.56 18.01
N ALA A 67 0.60 13.98 18.96
CA ALA A 67 0.08 13.09 20.01
C ALA A 67 -0.77 11.97 19.43
N MET A 68 -1.59 12.27 18.43
CA MET A 68 -2.39 11.28 17.70
C MET A 68 -1.48 10.26 16.98
N ILE A 69 -0.43 10.71 16.30
CA ILE A 69 0.55 9.82 15.65
C ILE A 69 1.22 8.92 16.70
N LEU A 70 1.70 9.50 17.81
CA LEU A 70 2.30 8.74 18.91
C LEU A 70 1.34 7.72 19.50
N PHE A 71 0.09 8.12 19.77
CA PHE A 71 -0.95 7.22 20.25
C PHE A 71 -1.15 6.02 19.30
N THR A 72 -1.21 6.27 17.98
CA THR A 72 -1.38 5.19 17.01
C THR A 72 -0.16 4.26 16.91
N VAL A 73 1.05 4.78 17.07
CA VAL A 73 2.29 3.98 17.03
C VAL A 73 2.45 3.16 18.30
N VAL A 74 2.24 3.77 19.47
CA VAL A 74 2.30 3.08 20.77
C VAL A 74 1.19 2.04 20.88
N GLY A 75 -0.04 2.38 20.48
CA GLY A 75 -1.16 1.45 20.46
C GLY A 75 -0.89 0.23 19.56
N ARG A 76 -0.25 0.42 18.39
CA ARG A 76 0.18 -0.69 17.54
C ARG A 76 1.28 -1.54 18.19
N ALA A 77 2.22 -0.93 18.94
CA ALA A 77 3.20 -1.69 19.71
C ALA A 77 2.54 -2.59 20.76
N VAL A 78 1.55 -2.06 21.49
CA VAL A 78 0.78 -2.82 22.48
C VAL A 78 0.00 -3.95 21.83
N LEU A 79 -0.72 -3.67 20.73
CA LEU A 79 -1.47 -4.72 20.02
C LEU A 79 -0.54 -5.77 19.41
N ALA A 80 0.60 -5.39 18.85
CA ALA A 80 1.62 -6.32 18.37
C ALA A 80 2.12 -7.24 19.50
N TRP A 81 2.33 -6.67 20.67
CA TRP A 81 2.71 -7.44 21.86
C TRP A 81 1.61 -8.42 22.30
N LEU A 82 0.35 -8.02 22.33
CA LEU A 82 -0.79 -8.91 22.61
C LEU A 82 -0.87 -10.03 21.58
N MET A 83 -0.73 -9.73 20.30
CA MET A 83 -0.72 -10.73 19.21
C MET A 83 0.36 -11.80 19.41
N THR A 84 1.52 -11.48 20.04
CA THR A 84 2.54 -12.53 20.32
C THR A 84 2.02 -13.64 21.20
N ARG A 85 0.96 -13.41 21.97
CA ARG A 85 0.36 -14.37 22.90
C ARG A 85 -0.86 -15.08 22.32
N HIS A 86 -1.51 -14.49 21.32
CA HIS A 86 -2.81 -14.95 20.83
C HIS A 86 -2.84 -15.32 19.35
N LEU A 87 -1.67 -15.55 18.71
CA LEU A 87 -1.56 -15.81 17.26
C LEU A 87 -2.43 -16.95 16.73
N THR A 88 -2.75 -17.92 17.57
CA THR A 88 -3.61 -19.07 17.22
C THR A 88 -5.01 -19.00 17.83
N GLY A 89 -5.27 -17.99 18.67
CA GLY A 89 -6.52 -17.84 19.42
C GLY A 89 -7.55 -16.93 18.73
N LEU A 90 -8.79 -16.96 19.22
CA LEU A 90 -9.86 -16.07 18.74
C LEU A 90 -9.58 -14.59 19.05
N LEU A 91 -8.80 -14.30 20.10
CA LEU A 91 -8.42 -12.93 20.46
C LEU A 91 -7.55 -12.24 19.42
N LEU A 92 -6.89 -13.00 18.54
CA LEU A 92 -6.16 -12.43 17.41
C LEU A 92 -7.04 -11.52 16.54
N PHE A 93 -8.32 -11.87 16.34
CA PHE A 93 -9.20 -11.09 15.46
C PHE A 93 -9.50 -9.67 15.99
N PRO A 94 -9.93 -9.45 17.25
CA PRO A 94 -10.11 -8.10 17.77
C PRO A 94 -8.78 -7.33 17.90
N GLU A 95 -7.66 -7.99 18.18
CA GLU A 95 -6.34 -7.37 18.22
C GLU A 95 -5.90 -6.91 16.83
N ALA A 96 -6.03 -7.76 15.81
CA ALA A 96 -5.75 -7.39 14.42
C ALA A 96 -6.67 -6.27 13.92
N PHE A 97 -7.94 -6.30 14.31
CA PHE A 97 -8.90 -5.25 13.99
C PHE A 97 -8.48 -3.90 14.61
N GLY A 98 -8.16 -3.87 15.89
CA GLY A 98 -7.65 -2.68 16.58
C GLY A 98 -6.36 -2.17 15.94
N PHE A 99 -5.45 -3.08 15.57
CA PHE A 99 -4.22 -2.75 14.86
C PHE A 99 -4.47 -2.06 13.51
N LEU A 100 -5.40 -2.59 12.70
CA LEU A 100 -5.79 -1.99 11.43
C LEU A 100 -6.44 -0.62 11.62
N ILE A 101 -7.28 -0.43 12.64
CA ILE A 101 -7.84 0.88 12.98
C ILE A 101 -6.72 1.89 13.25
N LEU A 102 -5.77 1.54 14.11
CA LEU A 102 -4.65 2.43 14.46
C LEU A 102 -3.74 2.70 13.27
N GLN A 103 -3.48 1.69 12.42
CA GLN A 103 -2.71 1.85 11.19
C GLN A 103 -3.38 2.83 10.22
N LYS A 104 -4.70 2.76 10.07
CA LYS A 104 -5.44 3.69 9.22
C LYS A 104 -5.53 5.08 9.80
N SER A 105 -5.76 5.20 11.10
CA SER A 105 -5.72 6.47 11.82
C SER A 105 -4.35 7.14 11.69
N TYR A 106 -3.26 6.38 11.75
CA TYR A 106 -1.91 6.86 11.47
C TYR A 106 -1.77 7.38 10.04
N SER A 107 -2.26 6.65 9.04
CA SER A 107 -2.18 7.06 7.63
C SER A 107 -2.86 8.40 7.40
N VAL A 108 -4.05 8.60 7.98
CA VAL A 108 -4.80 9.86 7.90
C VAL A 108 -4.09 10.99 8.62
N ALA A 109 -3.65 10.77 9.87
CA ALA A 109 -2.91 11.77 10.63
C ALA A 109 -1.61 12.20 9.94
N LYS A 110 -0.90 11.25 9.30
CA LYS A 110 0.27 11.51 8.47
C LYS A 110 -0.07 12.39 7.27
N SER A 111 -1.12 12.06 6.53
CA SER A 111 -1.54 12.84 5.35
C SER A 111 -1.94 14.27 5.70
N ALA A 112 -2.49 14.48 6.89
CA ALA A 112 -2.82 15.81 7.40
C ALA A 112 -1.59 16.59 7.93
N LEU A 113 -0.53 15.89 8.36
CA LEU A 113 0.67 16.54 8.91
C LEU A 113 1.67 16.96 7.84
N VAL A 114 1.83 16.16 6.75
CA VAL A 114 2.86 16.38 5.73
C VAL A 114 2.75 17.75 5.05
N PRO A 115 1.56 18.24 4.63
CA PRO A 115 1.43 19.56 4.03
C PRO A 115 1.96 20.69 4.91
N ASN A 116 1.77 20.59 6.23
CA ASN A 116 2.19 21.62 7.19
C ASN A 116 3.70 21.63 7.47
N LEU A 117 4.43 20.62 6.98
CA LEU A 117 5.88 20.53 7.11
C LEU A 117 6.62 21.02 5.86
N VAL A 118 5.88 21.37 4.79
CA VAL A 118 6.43 21.69 3.47
C VAL A 118 5.83 23.00 2.97
N ARG A 119 6.66 23.92 2.47
CA ARG A 119 6.26 25.29 2.12
C ARG A 119 5.83 25.48 0.65
N SER A 120 6.00 24.49 -0.22
CA SER A 120 5.64 24.60 -1.64
C SER A 120 5.02 23.32 -2.18
N GLU A 121 4.17 23.44 -3.21
CA GLU A 121 3.51 22.28 -3.86
C GLU A 121 4.51 21.30 -4.47
N VAL A 122 5.59 21.81 -5.09
CA VAL A 122 6.65 20.97 -5.66
C VAL A 122 7.36 20.17 -4.57
N ALA A 123 7.69 20.82 -3.44
CA ALA A 123 8.30 20.17 -2.30
C ALA A 123 7.36 19.14 -1.65
N LEU A 124 6.03 19.36 -1.67
CA LEU A 124 5.05 18.42 -1.15
C LEU A 124 5.00 17.12 -1.96
N VAL A 125 5.07 17.23 -3.29
CA VAL A 125 5.12 16.06 -4.18
C VAL A 125 6.41 15.27 -3.95
N HIS A 126 7.56 15.94 -3.85
CA HIS A 126 8.84 15.29 -3.54
C HIS A 126 8.82 14.63 -2.14
N ALA A 127 8.25 15.31 -1.14
CA ALA A 127 8.09 14.74 0.20
C ALA A 127 7.21 13.47 0.19
N ASN A 128 6.08 13.49 -0.50
CA ASN A 128 5.21 12.33 -0.64
C ASN A 128 5.89 11.18 -1.39
N ALA A 129 6.61 11.47 -2.48
CA ALA A 129 7.37 10.47 -3.22
C ALA A 129 8.50 9.87 -2.36
N LYS A 130 9.27 10.69 -1.64
CA LYS A 130 10.32 10.25 -0.71
C LYS A 130 9.77 9.40 0.43
N MET A 131 8.63 9.77 1.00
CA MET A 131 7.97 8.98 2.04
C MET A 131 7.41 7.66 1.51
N SER A 132 6.84 7.65 0.31
CA SER A 132 6.37 6.43 -0.35
C SER A 132 7.53 5.48 -0.67
N LEU A 133 8.64 6.00 -1.18
CA LEU A 133 9.86 5.24 -1.45
C LEU A 133 10.44 4.66 -0.15
N ALA A 134 10.59 5.49 0.88
CA ALA A 134 11.10 5.06 2.18
C ALA A 134 10.20 3.97 2.80
N SER A 135 8.87 4.14 2.71
CA SER A 135 7.91 3.14 3.18
C SER A 135 8.04 1.82 2.42
N ALA A 136 8.14 1.87 1.09
CA ALA A 136 8.25 0.68 0.25
C ALA A 136 9.54 -0.11 0.54
N LEU A 137 10.71 0.58 0.58
CA LEU A 137 11.99 -0.04 0.92
C LEU A 137 11.97 -0.64 2.33
N SER A 138 11.46 0.11 3.31
CA SER A 138 11.40 -0.35 4.70
C SER A 138 10.43 -1.51 4.87
N SER A 139 9.30 -1.53 4.14
CA SER A 139 8.37 -2.66 4.16
C SER A 139 8.99 -3.91 3.55
N MET A 140 9.80 -3.79 2.48
CA MET A 140 10.53 -4.93 1.91
C MET A 140 11.56 -5.48 2.92
N VAL A 141 12.33 -4.60 3.57
CA VAL A 141 13.28 -4.99 4.63
C VAL A 141 12.52 -5.63 5.79
N GLY A 142 11.40 -5.04 6.22
CA GLY A 142 10.56 -5.57 7.29
C GLY A 142 9.98 -6.95 6.97
N ALA A 143 9.50 -7.14 5.74
CA ALA A 143 9.02 -8.45 5.29
C ALA A 143 10.16 -9.50 5.27
N GLY A 144 11.36 -9.12 4.85
CA GLY A 144 12.54 -9.97 4.89
C GLY A 144 12.94 -10.36 6.32
N ILE A 145 13.02 -9.37 7.23
CA ILE A 145 13.31 -9.62 8.67
C ILE A 145 12.22 -10.50 9.29
N GLY A 146 10.93 -10.19 9.01
CA GLY A 146 9.81 -11.00 9.49
C GLY A 146 9.85 -12.42 8.96
N GLY A 147 10.19 -12.61 7.68
CA GLY A 147 10.37 -13.93 7.07
C GLY A 147 11.50 -14.73 7.70
N LEU A 148 12.65 -14.10 7.96
CA LEU A 148 13.77 -14.73 8.68
C LEU A 148 13.39 -15.04 10.14
N ALA A 149 12.66 -14.15 10.79
CA ALA A 149 12.19 -14.35 12.16
C ALA A 149 11.25 -15.56 12.28
N LEU A 150 10.48 -15.91 11.25
CA LEU A 150 9.67 -17.14 11.22
C LEU A 150 10.50 -18.42 11.41
N LEU A 151 11.78 -18.41 11.05
CA LEU A 151 12.68 -19.56 11.29
C LEU A 151 12.88 -19.84 12.79
N GLY A 152 12.74 -18.81 13.63
CA GLY A 152 12.77 -18.93 15.09
C GLY A 152 11.42 -19.32 15.71
N GLY A 153 10.33 -19.24 14.94
CA GLY A 153 8.97 -19.55 15.37
C GLY A 153 7.95 -18.50 14.99
N ALA A 154 6.66 -18.86 15.02
CA ALA A 154 5.56 -18.04 14.54
C ALA A 154 5.41 -16.66 15.25
N ASN A 155 5.86 -16.56 16.50
CA ASN A 155 5.73 -15.34 17.33
C ASN A 155 6.87 -14.33 17.10
N TRP A 156 8.00 -14.75 16.55
CA TRP A 156 9.18 -13.89 16.42
C TRP A 156 8.98 -12.67 15.53
N PRO A 157 8.26 -12.75 14.38
CA PRO A 157 7.98 -11.55 13.59
C PRO A 157 7.17 -10.51 14.34
N ALA A 158 6.22 -10.92 15.20
CA ALA A 158 5.44 -10.01 16.03
C ALA A 158 6.31 -9.35 17.12
N TRP A 159 7.22 -10.10 17.76
CA TRP A 159 8.22 -9.52 18.69
C TRP A 159 9.15 -8.52 18.02
N ALA A 160 9.62 -8.81 16.81
CA ALA A 160 10.44 -7.88 16.03
C ALA A 160 9.66 -6.60 15.70
N ALA A 161 8.35 -6.73 15.40
CA ALA A 161 7.49 -5.58 15.17
C ALA A 161 7.29 -4.72 16.42
N VAL A 162 7.16 -5.30 17.62
CA VAL A 162 7.12 -4.55 18.90
C VAL A 162 8.34 -3.65 19.03
N GLY A 163 9.54 -4.21 18.82
CA GLY A 163 10.79 -3.44 18.83
C GLY A 163 10.80 -2.33 17.77
N GLY A 164 10.32 -2.63 16.56
CA GLY A 164 10.19 -1.66 15.48
C GLY A 164 9.24 -0.51 15.82
N PHE A 165 8.07 -0.78 16.39
CA PHE A 165 7.14 0.28 16.82
C PHE A 165 7.68 1.09 17.98
N ALA A 166 8.36 0.48 18.96
CA ALA A 166 9.02 1.20 20.04
C ALA A 166 10.06 2.18 19.49
N LEU A 167 10.91 1.73 18.55
CA LEU A 167 11.89 2.59 17.89
C LEU A 167 11.21 3.71 17.08
N ALA A 168 10.12 3.40 16.35
CA ALA A 168 9.36 4.40 15.63
C ALA A 168 8.78 5.46 16.57
N ALA A 169 8.25 5.06 17.73
CA ALA A 169 7.75 6.00 18.75
C ALA A 169 8.84 6.95 19.24
N LEU A 170 10.06 6.44 19.50
CA LEU A 170 11.20 7.28 19.89
C LEU A 170 11.55 8.32 18.81
N TYR A 171 11.55 7.94 17.53
CA TYR A 171 11.75 8.89 16.44
C TYR A 171 10.61 9.90 16.32
N PHE A 172 9.36 9.53 16.58
CA PHE A 172 8.24 10.49 16.58
C PHE A 172 8.28 11.48 17.73
N LEU A 173 8.93 11.15 18.84
CA LEU A 173 9.18 12.10 19.92
C LEU A 173 10.09 13.27 19.50
N GLN A 174 10.89 13.11 18.44
CA GLN A 174 11.77 14.15 17.91
C GLN A 174 11.08 15.05 16.86
N VAL A 175 9.87 14.71 16.41
CA VAL A 175 9.12 15.52 15.42
C VAL A 175 8.60 16.79 16.10
N PRO A 176 8.82 17.99 15.52
CA PRO A 176 8.34 19.25 16.11
C PRO A 176 6.83 19.28 16.25
N LYS A 177 6.33 20.01 17.23
CA LYS A 177 4.91 20.32 17.36
C LYS A 177 4.57 21.38 16.32
N VAL A 178 3.68 21.06 15.38
CA VAL A 178 3.16 22.01 14.40
C VAL A 178 1.77 22.44 14.86
N ALA A 179 1.56 23.76 14.99
CA ALA A 179 0.25 24.31 15.28
C ALA A 179 -0.69 24.10 14.09
N ALA A 180 -1.95 23.79 14.35
CA ALA A 180 -2.97 23.75 13.32
C ALA A 180 -3.40 25.19 13.01
N GLU A 181 -3.27 25.62 11.77
CA GLU A 181 -3.98 26.80 11.28
C GLU A 181 -5.44 26.41 11.01
N ASP A 182 -6.38 27.26 11.47
CA ASP A 182 -7.81 27.09 11.20
C ASP A 182 -8.06 27.46 9.73
N GLU A 183 -8.27 26.47 8.86
CA GLU A 183 -8.59 26.69 7.47
C GLU A 183 -10.10 26.89 7.27
N PRO A 184 -10.53 27.87 6.45
CA PRO A 184 -11.93 28.13 6.15
C PRO A 184 -12.54 27.05 5.24
N VAL A 185 -13.84 26.81 5.45
CA VAL A 185 -14.65 25.76 4.82
C VAL A 185 -15.14 26.18 3.44
N LYS A 186 -14.30 26.11 2.39
CA LYS A 186 -14.76 26.18 0.99
C LYS A 186 -14.79 24.80 0.29
N GLU A 187 -15.07 23.77 1.05
CA GLU A 187 -14.70 22.37 0.75
C GLU A 187 -15.54 21.67 -0.33
N ARG A 188 -16.74 22.12 -0.67
CA ARG A 188 -17.67 21.28 -1.47
C ARG A 188 -17.58 21.46 -2.98
N LEU A 189 -17.24 22.63 -3.47
CA LEU A 189 -17.26 22.94 -4.90
C LEU A 189 -15.97 22.49 -5.63
N GLU A 190 -14.81 22.61 -4.99
CA GLU A 190 -13.52 22.27 -5.57
C GLU A 190 -13.29 20.75 -5.64
N LEU A 191 -13.75 20.00 -4.62
CA LEU A 191 -13.64 18.55 -4.55
C LEU A 191 -14.55 17.79 -5.52
N ALA A 192 -15.51 18.47 -6.13
CA ALA A 192 -16.36 17.94 -7.18
C ALA A 192 -15.74 18.13 -8.58
N ALA A 193 -14.50 18.62 -8.68
CA ALA A 193 -13.82 18.77 -9.97
C ALA A 193 -13.86 17.44 -10.74
N ARG A 194 -14.28 17.52 -11.99
CA ARG A 194 -14.48 16.33 -12.84
C ARG A 194 -13.19 15.50 -12.99
N SER A 195 -12.02 16.17 -13.01
CA SER A 195 -10.69 15.53 -13.03
C SER A 195 -10.47 14.64 -11.79
N ILE A 196 -10.76 15.14 -10.59
CA ILE A 196 -10.60 14.41 -9.32
C ILE A 196 -11.50 13.17 -9.28
N VAL A 197 -12.78 13.33 -9.65
CA VAL A 197 -13.75 12.22 -9.63
C VAL A 197 -13.37 11.14 -10.64
N LEU A 198 -12.95 11.54 -11.84
CA LEU A 198 -12.52 10.64 -12.90
C LEU A 198 -11.29 9.81 -12.48
N THR A 199 -10.26 10.48 -11.99
CA THR A 199 -9.02 9.84 -11.55
C THR A 199 -9.22 8.96 -10.31
N ALA A 200 -10.10 9.38 -9.38
CA ALA A 200 -10.48 8.58 -8.22
C ALA A 200 -11.16 7.26 -8.60
N ARG A 201 -12.03 7.25 -9.62
CA ARG A 201 -12.68 6.01 -10.10
C ARG A 201 -11.64 5.04 -10.68
N SER A 202 -10.71 5.54 -11.48
CA SER A 202 -9.62 4.72 -12.03
C SER A 202 -8.70 4.15 -10.93
N MET A 203 -8.41 4.98 -9.93
CA MET A 203 -7.66 4.53 -8.75
C MET A 203 -8.40 3.46 -7.95
N THR A 204 -9.73 3.62 -7.81
CA THR A 204 -10.62 2.61 -7.18
C THR A 204 -10.50 1.25 -7.88
N PHE A 205 -10.55 1.24 -9.22
CA PHE A 205 -10.34 0.04 -10.02
C PHE A 205 -8.95 -0.57 -9.81
N LEU A 206 -7.88 0.23 -9.92
CA LEU A 206 -6.51 -0.26 -9.73
C LEU A 206 -6.29 -0.87 -8.33
N ARG A 207 -6.91 -0.30 -7.31
CA ARG A 207 -6.86 -0.86 -5.95
C ARG A 207 -7.58 -2.21 -5.85
N ALA A 208 -8.75 -2.34 -6.49
CA ALA A 208 -9.46 -3.61 -6.56
C ALA A 208 -8.63 -4.66 -7.32
N ALA A 209 -8.00 -4.28 -8.43
CA ALA A 209 -7.12 -5.15 -9.21
C ALA A 209 -5.92 -5.66 -8.38
N VAL A 210 -5.27 -4.78 -7.59
CA VAL A 210 -4.18 -5.18 -6.68
C VAL A 210 -4.69 -6.19 -5.65
N GLY A 211 -5.82 -5.93 -4.99
CA GLY A 211 -6.40 -6.85 -4.02
C GLY A 211 -6.71 -8.22 -4.64
N PHE A 212 -7.35 -8.22 -5.80
CA PHE A 212 -7.69 -9.44 -6.52
C PHE A 212 -6.44 -10.24 -6.91
N VAL A 213 -5.47 -9.64 -7.59
CA VAL A 213 -4.24 -10.32 -8.03
C VAL A 213 -3.44 -10.83 -6.84
N THR A 214 -3.34 -10.06 -5.76
CA THR A 214 -2.61 -10.48 -4.55
C THR A 214 -3.19 -11.77 -3.97
N PHE A 215 -4.51 -11.85 -3.76
CA PHE A 215 -5.13 -13.03 -3.17
C PHE A 215 -5.28 -14.19 -4.15
N LEU A 216 -5.52 -13.91 -5.42
CA LEU A 216 -5.48 -14.94 -6.46
C LEU A 216 -4.13 -15.66 -6.47
N LEU A 217 -3.02 -14.92 -6.47
CA LEU A 217 -1.67 -15.47 -6.44
C LEU A 217 -1.35 -16.14 -5.10
N ALA A 218 -1.79 -15.56 -3.98
CA ALA A 218 -1.58 -16.16 -2.66
C ALA A 218 -2.18 -17.57 -2.59
N PHE A 219 -3.41 -17.76 -3.05
CA PHE A 219 -4.05 -19.07 -3.07
C PHE A 219 -3.48 -20.00 -4.13
N ALA A 220 -3.15 -19.50 -5.33
CA ALA A 220 -2.54 -20.31 -6.40
C ALA A 220 -1.17 -20.86 -5.98
N LEU A 221 -0.32 -20.03 -5.38
CA LEU A 221 1.00 -20.45 -4.91
C LEU A 221 0.92 -21.39 -3.70
N ARG A 222 -0.14 -21.31 -2.92
CA ARG A 222 -0.33 -22.20 -1.77
C ARG A 222 -0.81 -23.61 -2.14
N GLY A 223 -1.11 -23.88 -3.39
CA GLY A 223 -1.66 -25.17 -3.82
C GLY A 223 -3.18 -25.18 -3.81
N GLY A 224 -3.82 -24.03 -4.12
CA GLY A 224 -5.22 -23.99 -4.52
C GLY A 224 -5.48 -24.90 -5.71
N GLU A 225 -6.72 -25.09 -6.07
CA GLU A 225 -7.26 -26.13 -6.98
C GLU A 225 -6.48 -26.39 -8.27
N GLU A 226 -5.67 -25.43 -8.74
CA GLU A 226 -4.69 -25.59 -9.81
C GLU A 226 -3.42 -24.83 -9.44
N GLY A 227 -2.46 -25.50 -8.81
CA GLY A 227 -1.13 -24.92 -8.57
C GLY A 227 -0.50 -24.45 -9.87
N LEU A 228 0.30 -23.37 -9.83
CA LEU A 228 1.07 -22.95 -10.99
C LEU A 228 2.00 -24.11 -11.42
N PRO A 229 2.01 -24.53 -12.70
CA PRO A 229 2.84 -25.64 -13.13
C PRO A 229 4.33 -25.37 -12.84
N LEU A 230 4.99 -26.31 -12.21
CA LEU A 230 6.39 -26.25 -11.82
C LEU A 230 7.29 -26.64 -13.02
N GLU A 231 7.15 -26.01 -14.18
CA GLU A 231 7.95 -26.32 -15.36
C GLU A 231 9.25 -25.50 -15.42
N GLY A 232 10.32 -26.12 -15.81
CA GLY A 232 11.62 -25.50 -16.09
C GLY A 232 12.54 -25.36 -14.89
N LEU A 233 12.95 -24.13 -14.57
CA LEU A 233 13.90 -23.77 -13.50
C LEU A 233 13.58 -24.38 -12.12
N GLY A 234 12.29 -24.68 -11.84
CA GLY A 234 11.86 -25.29 -10.58
C GLY A 234 12.44 -26.68 -10.32
N ARG A 235 12.67 -27.49 -11.36
CA ARG A 235 13.29 -28.82 -11.23
C ARG A 235 14.79 -28.72 -10.87
N ALA A 236 15.50 -27.79 -11.50
CA ALA A 236 16.92 -27.58 -11.26
C ALA A 236 17.18 -26.98 -9.86
N ALA A 237 16.40 -25.99 -9.44
CA ALA A 237 16.53 -25.37 -8.13
C ALA A 237 16.09 -26.31 -6.98
N GLY A 238 15.05 -27.12 -7.17
CA GLY A 238 14.62 -28.13 -6.21
C GLY A 238 15.63 -29.25 -6.00
N ALA A 239 16.34 -29.66 -7.08
CA ALA A 239 17.41 -30.63 -7.00
C ALA A 239 18.66 -30.07 -6.29
N ALA A 240 18.97 -28.79 -6.47
CA ALA A 240 20.16 -28.16 -5.88
C ALA A 240 19.99 -27.79 -4.40
N THR A 241 18.76 -27.54 -3.92
CA THR A 241 18.52 -27.07 -2.54
C THR A 241 18.01 -28.16 -1.59
N GLY A 242 17.78 -29.39 -2.07
CA GLY A 242 17.21 -30.48 -1.26
C GLY A 242 15.76 -30.19 -0.77
N PHE A 243 15.14 -29.12 -1.27
CA PHE A 243 13.75 -28.81 -0.96
C PHE A 243 12.83 -29.86 -1.55
N VAL A 244 12.15 -30.59 -0.68
CA VAL A 244 11.24 -31.68 -1.02
C VAL A 244 10.13 -31.15 -1.92
N ARG A 245 9.87 -31.89 -3.00
CA ARG A 245 8.86 -31.64 -4.01
C ARG A 245 7.52 -31.18 -3.40
N GLY A 246 7.09 -29.98 -3.79
CA GLY A 246 5.70 -29.55 -3.60
C GLY A 246 5.27 -29.22 -2.17
N GLN A 247 6.21 -29.00 -1.22
CA GLN A 247 5.88 -28.53 0.11
C GLN A 247 6.33 -27.08 0.31
N ASN A 248 5.47 -26.25 0.91
CA ASN A 248 5.86 -24.91 1.34
C ASN A 248 6.67 -24.95 2.65
N VAL A 249 7.11 -23.80 3.17
CA VAL A 249 7.90 -23.68 4.42
C VAL A 249 7.24 -24.36 5.62
N PHE A 250 5.93 -24.63 5.57
CA PHE A 250 5.14 -25.25 6.64
C PHE A 250 4.82 -26.73 6.36
N GLY A 251 5.44 -27.34 5.35
CA GLY A 251 5.27 -28.77 5.05
C GLY A 251 3.93 -29.14 4.36
N THR A 252 3.12 -28.14 3.95
CA THR A 252 1.88 -28.37 3.21
C THR A 252 2.10 -28.37 1.70
N PRO A 253 1.34 -29.13 0.89
CA PRO A 253 1.44 -29.08 -0.57
C PRO A 253 1.28 -27.66 -1.10
N GLY A 254 2.13 -27.23 -2.02
CA GLY A 254 2.09 -25.88 -2.60
C GLY A 254 3.32 -25.54 -3.42
N ALA A 255 3.37 -24.33 -3.95
CA ALA A 255 4.53 -23.85 -4.68
C ALA A 255 5.76 -23.69 -3.77
N PRO A 256 6.97 -23.86 -4.29
CA PRO A 256 8.19 -23.63 -3.54
C PRO A 256 8.23 -22.20 -2.95
N PRO A 257 8.86 -22.00 -1.77
CA PRO A 257 8.91 -20.68 -1.12
C PRO A 257 9.50 -19.57 -1.98
N TRP A 258 10.44 -19.91 -2.89
CA TRP A 258 11.03 -18.91 -3.77
C TRP A 258 10.06 -18.32 -4.81
N HIS A 259 8.98 -19.01 -5.17
CA HIS A 259 7.90 -18.44 -6.00
C HIS A 259 7.21 -17.27 -5.27
N PHE A 260 6.88 -17.46 -3.98
CA PHE A 260 6.36 -16.38 -3.14
C PHE A 260 7.34 -15.21 -3.08
N ALA A 261 8.62 -15.52 -2.85
CA ALA A 261 9.67 -14.50 -2.78
C ALA A 261 9.78 -13.69 -4.08
N LEU A 262 9.75 -14.35 -5.24
CA LEU A 262 9.78 -13.68 -6.56
C LEU A 262 8.58 -12.77 -6.78
N VAL A 263 7.38 -13.25 -6.48
CA VAL A 263 6.14 -12.46 -6.62
C VAL A 263 6.14 -11.26 -5.69
N MET A 264 6.55 -11.46 -4.43
CA MET A 264 6.67 -10.37 -3.45
C MET A 264 7.76 -9.37 -3.83
N LEU A 265 8.90 -9.84 -4.34
CA LEU A 265 9.97 -8.98 -4.85
C LEU A 265 9.49 -8.15 -6.04
N ALA A 266 8.78 -8.77 -6.99
CA ALA A 266 8.22 -8.07 -8.15
C ALA A 266 7.22 -6.98 -7.71
N ALA A 267 6.34 -7.28 -6.74
CA ALA A 267 5.45 -6.29 -6.16
C ALA A 267 6.21 -5.12 -5.52
N GLY A 268 7.20 -5.42 -4.68
CA GLY A 268 8.02 -4.43 -4.01
C GLY A 268 8.79 -3.54 -5.00
N LEU A 269 9.47 -4.15 -5.98
CA LEU A 269 10.15 -3.42 -7.05
C LEU A 269 9.17 -2.59 -7.87
N GLY A 270 7.96 -3.09 -8.14
CA GLY A 270 6.90 -2.35 -8.82
C GLY A 270 6.51 -1.08 -8.07
N VAL A 271 6.33 -1.15 -6.75
CA VAL A 271 6.05 0.03 -5.92
C VAL A 271 7.20 1.03 -5.97
N LEU A 272 8.46 0.56 -5.87
CA LEU A 272 9.65 1.41 -5.94
C LEU A 272 9.79 2.10 -7.29
N LEU A 273 9.58 1.36 -8.38
CA LEU A 273 9.59 1.91 -9.75
C LEU A 273 8.51 2.97 -9.92
N GLY A 274 7.30 2.73 -9.41
CA GLY A 274 6.22 3.70 -9.42
C GLY A 274 6.59 4.99 -8.69
N ALA A 275 7.19 4.89 -7.51
CA ALA A 275 7.63 6.03 -6.72
C ALA A 275 8.73 6.86 -7.42
N LYS A 276 9.61 6.22 -8.19
CA LYS A 276 10.67 6.90 -8.95
C LYS A 276 10.18 7.50 -10.27
N THR A 277 9.27 6.82 -10.96
CA THR A 277 8.87 7.21 -12.33
C THR A 277 7.90 8.40 -12.34
N VAL A 278 7.01 8.52 -11.36
CA VAL A 278 5.99 9.60 -11.35
C VAL A 278 6.60 11.00 -11.30
N PRO A 279 7.56 11.31 -10.41
CA PRO A 279 8.20 12.63 -10.41
C PRO A 279 8.89 12.98 -11.73
N LEU A 280 9.47 11.98 -12.42
CA LEU A 280 10.11 12.16 -13.72
C LEU A 280 9.09 12.39 -14.83
N LEU A 281 8.00 11.63 -14.85
CA LEU A 281 6.94 11.80 -15.85
C LEU A 281 6.22 13.15 -15.71
N ARG A 282 5.98 13.62 -14.50
CA ARG A 282 5.33 14.92 -14.24
C ARG A 282 6.07 16.12 -14.84
N ARG A 283 7.35 16.00 -15.08
CA ARG A 283 8.12 17.06 -15.78
C ARG A 283 7.67 17.26 -17.23
N ARG A 284 7.03 16.26 -17.83
CA ARG A 284 6.65 16.26 -19.26
C ARG A 284 5.17 15.97 -19.52
N VAL A 285 4.46 15.45 -18.54
CA VAL A 285 3.11 14.90 -18.72
C VAL A 285 2.23 15.24 -17.53
N VAL A 286 1.02 15.68 -17.79
CA VAL A 286 0.01 15.96 -16.75
C VAL A 286 -0.49 14.69 -16.09
N GLU A 287 -0.99 14.81 -14.87
CA GLU A 287 -1.36 13.68 -13.99
C GLU A 287 -2.42 12.76 -14.61
N GLU A 288 -3.38 13.30 -15.35
CA GLU A 288 -4.42 12.55 -16.03
C GLU A 288 -3.86 11.58 -17.06
N HIS A 289 -2.87 12.01 -17.83
CA HIS A 289 -2.21 11.15 -18.81
C HIS A 289 -1.25 10.13 -18.16
N ILE A 290 -0.72 10.43 -16.98
CA ILE A 290 0.06 9.45 -16.19
C ILE A 290 -0.88 8.29 -15.80
N ILE A 291 -2.05 8.57 -15.25
CA ILE A 291 -3.04 7.55 -14.87
C ILE A 291 -3.47 6.72 -16.09
N LEU A 292 -3.71 7.37 -17.23
CA LEU A 292 -4.05 6.70 -18.49
C LEU A 292 -2.98 5.68 -18.90
N ARG A 293 -1.70 6.06 -18.86
CA ARG A 293 -0.58 5.16 -19.20
C ARG A 293 -0.50 3.96 -18.27
N PHE A 294 -0.75 4.14 -16.98
CA PHE A 294 -0.70 3.05 -16.02
C PHE A 294 -1.94 2.15 -16.08
N LEU A 295 -3.11 2.65 -16.50
CA LEU A 295 -4.26 1.81 -16.88
C LEU A 295 -3.94 0.95 -18.09
N LEU A 296 -3.33 1.55 -19.14
CA LEU A 296 -2.89 0.80 -20.33
C LEU A 296 -1.84 -0.25 -19.98
N LEU A 297 -0.86 0.10 -19.14
CA LEU A 297 0.15 -0.84 -18.66
C LEU A 297 -0.49 -2.00 -17.89
N THR A 298 -1.49 -1.72 -17.04
CA THR A 298 -2.24 -2.77 -16.32
C THR A 298 -2.96 -3.70 -17.28
N PHE A 299 -3.65 -3.14 -18.27
CA PHE A 299 -4.33 -3.93 -19.31
C PHE A 299 -3.37 -4.84 -20.06
N LEU A 300 -2.33 -4.27 -20.68
CA LEU A 300 -1.37 -5.04 -21.48
C LEU A 300 -0.57 -6.05 -20.66
N GLY A 301 -0.16 -5.66 -19.45
CA GLY A 301 0.62 -6.52 -18.57
C GLY A 301 -0.18 -7.71 -18.05
N LEU A 302 -1.43 -7.52 -17.63
CA LEU A 302 -2.29 -8.63 -17.19
C LEU A 302 -2.77 -9.49 -18.34
N LEU A 303 -3.01 -8.89 -19.51
CA LEU A 303 -3.29 -9.64 -20.73
C LEU A 303 -2.10 -10.53 -21.09
N GLY A 304 -0.88 -10.00 -21.10
CA GLY A 304 0.35 -10.79 -21.30
C GLY A 304 0.53 -11.88 -20.25
N ALA A 305 0.28 -11.57 -18.98
CA ALA A 305 0.37 -12.53 -17.88
C ALA A 305 -0.64 -13.69 -18.02
N SER A 306 -1.81 -13.44 -18.62
CA SER A 306 -2.83 -14.49 -18.84
C SER A 306 -2.40 -15.56 -19.83
N PHE A 307 -1.47 -15.24 -20.74
CA PHE A 307 -0.87 -16.22 -21.68
C PHE A 307 0.31 -16.98 -21.07
N LEU A 308 0.95 -16.41 -20.05
CA LEU A 308 2.08 -17.02 -19.34
C LEU A 308 1.55 -17.91 -18.20
N ARG A 309 1.32 -19.19 -18.49
CA ARG A 309 0.78 -20.16 -17.51
C ARG A 309 1.86 -20.71 -16.57
N ASN A 310 2.74 -19.85 -16.05
CA ASN A 310 3.84 -20.21 -15.16
C ASN A 310 4.12 -19.12 -14.13
N VAL A 311 5.16 -19.30 -13.28
CA VAL A 311 5.55 -18.33 -12.25
C VAL A 311 5.88 -16.95 -12.82
N TRP A 312 6.37 -16.86 -14.06
CA TRP A 312 6.70 -15.59 -14.69
C TRP A 312 5.45 -14.76 -15.02
N GLY A 313 4.33 -15.40 -15.33
CA GLY A 313 3.03 -14.74 -15.42
C GLY A 313 2.60 -14.12 -14.09
N ALA A 314 2.81 -14.84 -12.98
CA ALA A 314 2.55 -14.35 -11.64
C ALA A 314 3.46 -13.16 -11.28
N VAL A 315 4.75 -13.24 -11.59
CA VAL A 315 5.74 -12.15 -11.40
C VAL A 315 5.36 -10.91 -12.21
N LEU A 316 5.01 -11.10 -13.48
CA LEU A 316 4.57 -10.00 -14.37
C LEU A 316 3.29 -9.35 -13.83
N ALA A 317 2.26 -10.14 -13.49
CA ALA A 317 1.00 -9.63 -12.98
C ALA A 317 1.20 -8.83 -11.67
N SER A 318 1.99 -9.37 -10.74
CA SER A 318 2.29 -8.72 -9.47
C SER A 318 3.06 -7.41 -9.66
N GLY A 319 4.12 -7.42 -10.48
CA GLY A 319 4.95 -6.24 -10.74
C GLY A 319 4.16 -5.12 -11.45
N VAL A 320 3.40 -5.48 -12.50
CA VAL A 320 2.61 -4.51 -13.27
C VAL A 320 1.51 -3.87 -12.43
N THR A 321 0.76 -4.66 -11.67
CA THR A 321 -0.30 -4.12 -10.81
C THR A 321 0.26 -3.23 -9.70
N ALA A 322 1.41 -3.60 -9.12
CA ALA A 322 2.07 -2.82 -8.09
C ALA A 322 2.62 -1.49 -8.62
N VAL A 323 3.33 -1.48 -9.75
CA VAL A 323 3.83 -0.24 -10.35
C VAL A 323 2.68 0.68 -10.77
N SER A 324 1.62 0.13 -11.36
CA SER A 324 0.48 0.91 -11.83
C SER A 324 -0.28 1.55 -10.67
N ALA A 325 -0.58 0.79 -9.62
CA ALA A 325 -1.31 1.30 -8.46
C ALA A 325 -0.51 2.33 -7.66
N SER A 326 0.81 2.13 -7.47
CA SER A 326 1.65 3.09 -6.76
C SER A 326 1.83 4.39 -7.55
N SER A 327 2.01 4.29 -8.86
CA SER A 327 2.12 5.45 -9.75
C SER A 327 0.82 6.24 -9.83
N ALA A 328 -0.30 5.54 -10.01
CA ALA A 328 -1.61 6.18 -10.05
C ALA A 328 -1.97 6.87 -8.73
N LYS A 329 -1.56 6.30 -7.57
CA LYS A 329 -1.75 6.92 -6.26
C LYS A 329 -0.98 8.24 -6.15
N LEU A 330 0.29 8.27 -6.54
CA LEU A 330 1.09 9.49 -6.50
C LEU A 330 0.58 10.55 -7.48
N ALA A 331 0.15 10.14 -8.69
CA ALA A 331 -0.46 11.04 -9.65
C ALA A 331 -1.79 11.61 -9.13
N PHE A 332 -2.63 10.78 -8.52
CA PHE A 332 -3.88 11.20 -7.89
C PHE A 332 -3.66 12.20 -6.76
N ASP A 333 -2.72 11.91 -5.84
CA ASP A 333 -2.42 12.81 -4.72
C ASP A 333 -1.93 14.17 -5.22
N SER A 334 -1.12 14.17 -6.28
CA SER A 334 -0.61 15.39 -6.90
C SER A 334 -1.71 16.18 -7.62
N LEU A 335 -2.61 15.49 -8.34
CA LEU A 335 -3.74 16.10 -9.03
C LEU A 335 -4.69 16.78 -8.04
N VAL A 336 -4.98 16.14 -6.91
CA VAL A 336 -5.81 16.72 -5.84
C VAL A 336 -5.18 18.01 -5.30
N GLN A 337 -3.87 17.99 -5.06
CA GLN A 337 -3.15 19.16 -4.57
C GLN A 337 -3.15 20.31 -5.58
N ARG A 338 -3.14 20.00 -6.88
CA ARG A 338 -3.21 20.99 -7.96
C ARG A 338 -4.62 21.60 -8.14
N ASP A 339 -5.64 20.73 -8.15
CA ASP A 339 -7.00 21.11 -8.52
C ASP A 339 -7.88 21.55 -7.33
N ALA A 340 -7.43 21.30 -6.10
CA ALA A 340 -8.12 21.68 -4.87
C ALA A 340 -7.13 22.19 -3.80
N PRO A 341 -6.40 23.31 -4.03
CA PRO A 341 -5.38 23.81 -3.11
C PRO A 341 -5.93 24.23 -1.74
N ASP A 342 -7.17 24.72 -1.69
CA ASP A 342 -7.84 25.17 -0.47
C ASP A 342 -8.63 24.06 0.26
N ALA A 343 -8.49 22.80 -0.19
CA ALA A 343 -9.23 21.70 0.40
C ALA A 343 -8.66 21.27 1.77
N ASN A 344 -9.53 20.83 2.67
CA ASN A 344 -9.09 20.13 3.88
C ASN A 344 -8.55 18.74 3.51
N TYR A 345 -7.25 18.69 3.22
CA TYR A 345 -6.56 17.47 2.78
C TYR A 345 -6.74 16.29 3.75
N GLY A 346 -6.82 16.54 5.06
CA GLY A 346 -7.01 15.51 6.06
C GLY A 346 -8.31 14.73 5.85
N ARG A 347 -9.44 15.43 5.75
CA ARG A 347 -10.76 14.82 5.49
C ARG A 347 -10.86 14.21 4.10
N PHE A 348 -10.32 14.92 3.11
CA PHE A 348 -10.34 14.45 1.73
C PHE A 348 -9.60 13.12 1.59
N PHE A 349 -8.33 13.07 1.99
CA PHE A 349 -7.53 11.84 1.88
C PHE A 349 -8.08 10.72 2.74
N ALA A 350 -8.63 11.00 3.93
CA ALA A 350 -9.30 9.99 4.74
C ALA A 350 -10.46 9.31 3.98
N ARG A 351 -11.32 10.12 3.33
CA ARG A 351 -12.48 9.62 2.58
C ARG A 351 -12.09 8.80 1.36
N TYR A 352 -11.12 9.27 0.57
CA TYR A 352 -10.66 8.54 -0.61
C TYR A 352 -9.82 7.31 -0.25
N GLU A 353 -8.98 7.40 0.76
CA GLU A 353 -8.21 6.25 1.24
C GLU A 353 -9.13 5.14 1.75
N ALA A 354 -10.19 5.46 2.51
CA ALA A 354 -11.20 4.50 2.91
C ALA A 354 -11.85 3.81 1.69
N ARG A 355 -12.22 4.58 0.65
CA ARG A 355 -12.78 4.06 -0.59
C ARG A 355 -11.80 3.13 -1.32
N PHE A 356 -10.54 3.51 -1.42
CA PHE A 356 -9.50 2.71 -2.07
C PHE A 356 -9.24 1.41 -1.32
N GLN A 357 -9.25 1.44 0.00
CA GLN A 357 -9.06 0.24 0.83
C GLN A 357 -10.27 -0.69 0.76
N MET A 358 -11.50 -0.15 0.76
CA MET A 358 -12.69 -0.97 0.54
C MET A 358 -12.64 -1.66 -0.83
N SER A 359 -12.22 -0.95 -1.87
CA SER A 359 -12.09 -1.53 -3.21
C SER A 359 -11.02 -2.62 -3.28
N TRP A 360 -9.88 -2.39 -2.62
CA TRP A 360 -8.84 -3.41 -2.46
C TRP A 360 -9.39 -4.66 -1.77
N ALA A 361 -10.12 -4.50 -0.66
CA ALA A 361 -10.69 -5.60 0.09
C ALA A 361 -11.79 -6.35 -0.70
N VAL A 362 -12.60 -5.63 -1.48
CA VAL A 362 -13.59 -6.26 -2.39
C VAL A 362 -12.89 -7.09 -3.45
N GLY A 363 -11.83 -6.57 -4.08
CA GLY A 363 -11.02 -7.34 -5.05
C GLY A 363 -10.42 -8.59 -4.42
N ALA A 364 -9.83 -8.46 -3.23
CA ALA A 364 -9.26 -9.57 -2.46
C ALA A 364 -10.32 -10.61 -2.08
N LEU A 365 -11.51 -10.16 -1.65
CA LEU A 365 -12.64 -11.03 -1.30
C LEU A 365 -13.14 -11.81 -2.51
N LEU A 366 -13.27 -11.18 -3.67
CA LEU A 366 -13.67 -11.85 -4.92
C LEU A 366 -12.70 -12.98 -5.28
N ALA A 367 -11.38 -12.72 -5.23
CA ALA A 367 -10.37 -13.75 -5.49
C ALA A 367 -10.36 -14.86 -4.43
N THR A 368 -10.76 -14.56 -3.19
CA THR A 368 -10.82 -15.54 -2.10
C THR A 368 -12.04 -16.45 -2.22
N VAL A 369 -13.19 -15.86 -2.54
CA VAL A 369 -14.49 -16.60 -2.56
C VAL A 369 -14.66 -17.34 -3.88
N LEU A 370 -14.24 -16.75 -5.00
CA LEU A 370 -14.42 -17.34 -6.34
C LEU A 370 -13.13 -18.04 -6.77
N PRO A 371 -13.16 -19.38 -6.92
CA PRO A 371 -11.98 -20.14 -7.36
C PRO A 371 -11.79 -19.98 -8.87
N PHE A 372 -11.06 -18.95 -9.28
CA PHE A 372 -10.67 -18.77 -10.68
C PHE A 372 -9.33 -19.44 -10.98
N PRO A 373 -9.19 -20.16 -12.12
CA PRO A 373 -7.88 -20.44 -12.67
C PRO A 373 -7.07 -19.14 -12.85
N VAL A 374 -5.78 -19.17 -12.51
CA VAL A 374 -4.95 -17.96 -12.45
C VAL A 374 -4.99 -17.15 -13.74
N TYR A 375 -4.88 -17.85 -14.90
CA TYR A 375 -4.90 -17.20 -16.20
C TYR A 375 -6.27 -16.59 -16.55
N VAL A 376 -7.38 -17.20 -16.10
CA VAL A 376 -8.73 -16.64 -16.24
C VAL A 376 -8.89 -15.40 -15.37
N GLY A 377 -8.37 -15.45 -14.13
CA GLY A 377 -8.36 -14.30 -13.22
C GLY A 377 -7.59 -13.11 -13.81
N PHE A 378 -6.41 -13.33 -14.37
CA PHE A 378 -5.63 -12.27 -15.04
C PHE A 378 -6.37 -11.72 -16.27
N GLY A 379 -6.92 -12.59 -17.12
CA GLY A 379 -7.70 -12.18 -18.29
C GLY A 379 -8.95 -11.38 -17.91
N GLY A 380 -9.65 -11.79 -16.86
CA GLY A 380 -10.82 -11.07 -16.33
C GLY A 380 -10.47 -9.66 -15.86
N VAL A 381 -9.40 -9.51 -15.06
CA VAL A 381 -8.94 -8.18 -14.62
C VAL A 381 -8.40 -7.36 -15.79
N ALA A 382 -7.73 -7.98 -16.78
CA ALA A 382 -7.31 -7.30 -18.00
C ALA A 382 -8.51 -6.73 -18.77
N SER A 383 -9.58 -7.52 -18.92
CA SER A 383 -10.82 -7.07 -19.59
C SER A 383 -11.45 -5.88 -18.85
N LEU A 384 -11.52 -5.93 -17.52
CA LEU A 384 -12.01 -4.81 -16.72
C LEU A 384 -11.07 -3.58 -16.82
N ALA A 385 -9.77 -3.79 -16.95
CA ALA A 385 -8.80 -2.71 -17.19
C ALA A 385 -9.03 -2.06 -18.55
N ALA A 386 -9.33 -2.84 -19.62
CA ALA A 386 -9.67 -2.31 -20.93
C ALA A 386 -10.94 -1.46 -20.88
N VAL A 387 -11.99 -1.92 -20.18
CA VAL A 387 -13.23 -1.15 -19.98
C VAL A 387 -12.95 0.14 -19.21
N SER A 388 -12.18 0.08 -18.13
CA SER A 388 -11.78 1.25 -17.33
C SER A 388 -10.97 2.24 -18.17
N LEU A 389 -10.04 1.76 -18.98
CA LEU A 389 -9.21 2.54 -19.90
C LEU A 389 -10.07 3.26 -20.95
N LEU A 390 -10.98 2.53 -21.62
CA LEU A 390 -11.87 3.10 -22.63
C LEU A 390 -12.77 4.16 -22.01
N TRP A 391 -13.38 3.86 -20.88
CA TRP A 391 -14.24 4.82 -20.17
C TRP A 391 -13.45 6.07 -19.75
N TYR A 392 -12.21 5.90 -19.28
CA TYR A 392 -11.33 7.01 -18.91
C TYR A 392 -10.99 7.88 -20.11
N LEU A 393 -10.61 7.28 -21.24
CA LEU A 393 -10.33 7.98 -22.51
C LEU A 393 -11.51 8.80 -23.01
N LEU A 394 -12.72 8.22 -23.00
CA LEU A 394 -13.95 8.91 -23.42
C LEU A 394 -14.28 10.08 -22.48
N SER A 395 -14.06 9.89 -21.18
CA SER A 395 -14.33 10.91 -20.17
C SER A 395 -13.33 12.06 -20.17
N LEU A 396 -12.07 11.82 -20.56
CA LEU A 396 -11.04 12.86 -20.69
C LEU A 396 -11.39 13.91 -21.77
N ARG A 397 -12.12 13.53 -22.83
CA ARG A 397 -12.53 14.47 -23.91
C ARG A 397 -13.36 15.64 -23.40
N GLY A 398 -13.96 15.52 -22.22
CA GLY A 398 -14.77 16.58 -21.58
C GLY A 398 -14.10 17.28 -20.39
N VAL A 399 -12.83 16.99 -20.11
CA VAL A 399 -12.08 17.60 -19.01
C VAL A 399 -11.10 18.63 -19.58
N ARG A 400 -11.17 19.88 -19.08
CA ARG A 400 -10.12 20.87 -19.36
C ARG A 400 -8.89 20.49 -18.54
N VAL A 401 -7.88 19.96 -19.20
CA VAL A 401 -6.58 19.62 -18.59
C VAL A 401 -5.83 20.92 -18.37
N ARG A 402 -5.57 21.28 -17.11
CA ARG A 402 -4.73 22.43 -16.77
C ARG A 402 -3.26 21.99 -16.86
N PRO A 403 -2.42 22.71 -17.63
CA PRO A 403 -0.97 22.42 -17.62
C PRO A 403 -0.43 22.65 -16.22
N THR A 404 0.42 21.74 -15.75
CA THR A 404 1.18 21.96 -14.52
C THR A 404 2.09 23.17 -14.75
N PRO A 405 2.09 24.22 -13.88
CA PRO A 405 3.04 25.30 -14.02
C PRO A 405 4.45 24.70 -13.92
N VAL A 406 5.18 24.80 -15.01
CA VAL A 406 6.62 24.51 -15.03
C VAL A 406 7.26 25.69 -14.30
N THR A 407 7.34 25.62 -12.98
CA THR A 407 8.18 26.53 -12.23
C THR A 407 9.62 26.23 -12.65
N SER A 408 10.19 27.17 -13.40
CA SER A 408 11.60 27.15 -13.73
C SER A 408 12.40 27.13 -12.43
N ASP A 409 13.12 26.04 -12.20
CA ASP A 409 14.00 25.76 -11.04
C ASP A 409 15.18 26.76 -10.94
N ARG A 410 15.03 27.98 -11.45
CA ARG A 410 16.10 28.97 -11.53
C ARG A 410 15.97 30.19 -10.60
N ALA A 411 14.92 30.25 -9.77
CA ALA A 411 14.69 31.48 -9.01
C ALA A 411 15.05 31.43 -7.52
N ASP A 412 15.06 30.27 -6.85
CA ASP A 412 15.39 30.27 -5.40
C ASP A 412 16.28 29.07 -5.04
N GLY A 413 17.57 29.32 -4.92
CA GLY A 413 18.58 28.43 -4.32
C GLY A 413 18.40 28.23 -2.82
N GLN A 414 17.17 28.12 -2.35
CA GLN A 414 16.88 27.83 -0.96
C GLN A 414 16.66 26.32 -0.79
N LEU A 415 17.71 25.66 -0.35
CA LEU A 415 17.64 24.28 0.16
C LEU A 415 16.59 24.18 1.29
N PRO A 416 15.85 23.06 1.37
CA PRO A 416 14.93 22.80 2.46
C PRO A 416 15.62 22.89 3.82
N LEU A 417 14.95 23.39 4.84
CA LEU A 417 15.49 23.64 6.21
C LEU A 417 16.18 22.44 6.87
N TRP A 418 15.97 21.23 6.41
CA TRP A 418 16.60 20.02 6.92
C TRP A 418 17.95 19.70 6.26
N ASP A 419 18.31 20.34 5.13
CA ASP A 419 19.63 20.24 4.50
C ASP A 419 20.60 21.32 5.06
N ARG A 420 20.10 22.31 5.82
CA ARG A 420 20.92 23.39 6.39
C ARG A 420 21.62 23.05 7.69
N GLN A 421 21.34 21.91 8.30
CA GLN A 421 21.92 21.53 9.59
C GLN A 421 23.27 20.78 9.49
N GLU A 422 23.73 20.45 8.28
CA GLU A 422 25.04 19.78 8.10
C GLU A 422 26.21 20.73 7.75
N ASP A 423 25.94 22.01 7.44
CA ASP A 423 26.97 22.97 7.02
C ASP A 423 27.14 24.17 7.96
N ASP A 424 27.05 24.01 9.27
CA ASP A 424 27.51 25.05 10.21
C ASP A 424 28.86 24.63 10.82
N PRO A 425 29.98 25.11 10.27
CA PRO A 425 31.27 24.95 10.91
C PRO A 425 31.41 26.02 12.01
N LYS A 426 31.33 25.56 13.23
CA LYS A 426 31.92 26.19 14.44
C LYS A 426 32.29 27.66 14.35
N ASN A 427 31.57 28.50 15.07
CA ASN A 427 32.18 29.52 15.94
C ASN A 427 31.33 29.69 17.19
#